data_abe7f7ad64b9756f15dfa43f7de01f2a
#
_entry.id   abe7f7ad64b9756f15dfa43f7de01f2a
#
_cell.length_a   1.000
_cell.length_b   1.000
_cell.length_c   1.000
_cell.angle_alpha   90.00
_cell.angle_beta   90.00
_cell.angle_gamma   90.00
#
_symmetry.space_group_name_H-M   'P 1'
#
loop_
_entity.id
_entity.type
_entity.pdbx_description
1 polymer ?
#
loop_
_entity_poly.entity_id
_entity_poly.type
_entity_poly.pdbx_seq_one_letter_code
_entity_poly.pdbx_strand_id
1 'polypeptide(L)'
;MSFTVPALLRLRSKRVLQSLGVVLACIAGGVYATNYSLWINGRSNPNAQAGNHADFTYWGPASTAAGVNKKSVNWDGFNRVSDQNYRIRDALDCYCTGSNWCYIAAHSAGNLQIGYALSLYGGTTRTKKNAVPNASGQCGNLDGTTQTGWNIKWVDVAAGAGGGSELANVGSWAVSDPLTSDLKTATARALYDHNQTRAKWFYMYAGAKGTLYSGVLPGQDDEAVAYHSSGGVSGSGGAGFCNPSDWLCNDLTLGTAANEGGKTKWSYHTVAWRDDAEAFNHYTNGNWGGVVSKVRADMAANAK
;
A
#
# COMPACT_ATOMS: atom_id res chain seq x y z
N MET A 1 72.15 80.18 19.74
CA MET A 1 71.53 79.24 18.80
C MET A 1 71.35 77.89 19.53
N SER A 2 70.13 77.67 19.88
CA SER A 2 69.75 76.54 20.76
C SER A 2 69.15 75.40 19.94
N PHE A 3 69.67 74.22 20.01
CA PHE A 3 69.05 73.06 19.38
C PHE A 3 68.55 72.09 20.48
N THR A 4 67.23 71.95 20.53
CA THR A 4 66.53 71.06 21.41
C THR A 4 66.33 69.74 20.68
N VAL A 5 66.69 68.57 21.29
CA VAL A 5 66.47 67.21 20.83
C VAL A 5 65.14 66.71 21.38
N PRO A 6 64.24 66.15 20.58
CA PRO A 6 63.01 65.55 21.10
C PRO A 6 63.19 64.10 21.50
N ALA A 7 62.40 63.72 22.52
CA ALA A 7 62.40 62.46 23.21
C ALA A 7 61.90 61.26 22.32
N LEU A 8 62.53 60.12 22.46
CA LEU A 8 62.11 58.84 21.88
C LEU A 8 60.85 58.31 22.59
N LEU A 9 59.78 58.24 21.87
CA LEU A 9 58.59 57.49 22.25
C LEU A 9 58.82 55.99 22.03
N ARG A 10 58.79 55.22 23.08
CA ARG A 10 58.75 53.74 23.01
C ARG A 10 57.37 53.29 22.69
N LEU A 11 57.15 52.78 21.48
CA LEU A 11 55.94 52.05 21.11
C LEU A 11 56.00 50.61 21.67
N ARG A 12 55.14 50.33 22.65
CA ARG A 12 54.83 48.95 23.06
C ARG A 12 53.92 48.35 22.04
N SER A 13 54.38 47.35 21.25
CA SER A 13 53.54 46.52 20.38
C SER A 13 52.69 45.60 21.21
N LYS A 14 51.40 45.88 21.34
CA LYS A 14 50.40 44.93 21.79
C LYS A 14 50.14 43.97 20.65
N ARG A 15 50.57 42.72 20.82
CA ARG A 15 50.15 41.62 19.97
C ARG A 15 48.68 41.38 20.22
N VAL A 16 47.83 41.75 19.27
CA VAL A 16 46.43 41.34 19.21
C VAL A 16 46.43 39.95 18.64
N LEU A 17 46.22 38.93 19.48
CA LEU A 17 45.86 37.57 19.07
C LEU A 17 44.43 37.67 18.50
N GLN A 18 44.29 37.69 17.17
CA GLN A 18 43.04 37.40 16.53
C GLN A 18 42.80 35.90 16.59
N SER A 19 41.99 35.46 17.54
CA SER A 19 41.40 34.13 17.58
C SER A 19 40.41 34.05 16.44
N LEU A 20 40.83 33.40 15.34
CA LEU A 20 39.92 32.96 14.29
C LEU A 20 39.01 31.88 14.90
N GLY A 21 37.86 32.25 15.39
CA GLY A 21 36.77 31.35 15.70
C GLY A 21 36.23 30.77 14.41
N VAL A 22 36.64 29.56 14.06
CA VAL A 22 35.98 28.76 13.02
C VAL A 22 34.61 28.40 13.58
N VAL A 23 33.59 29.17 13.20
CA VAL A 23 32.19 28.79 13.39
C VAL A 23 31.95 27.64 12.42
N LEU A 24 32.07 26.40 12.91
CA LEU A 24 31.54 25.22 12.23
C LEU A 24 30.00 25.39 12.25
N ALA A 25 29.43 25.97 11.21
CA ALA A 25 28.02 25.91 10.94
C ALA A 25 27.70 24.42 10.64
N CYS A 26 27.30 23.66 11.66
CA CYS A 26 26.61 22.41 11.45
C CYS A 26 25.33 22.73 10.67
N ILE A 27 25.41 22.67 9.35
CA ILE A 27 24.22 22.57 8.51
C ILE A 27 23.63 21.21 8.87
N ALA A 28 22.79 21.16 9.90
CA ALA A 28 21.87 20.08 10.10
C ALA A 28 20.97 20.09 8.86
N GLY A 29 21.34 19.34 7.84
CA GLY A 29 20.50 19.11 6.69
C GLY A 29 19.19 18.53 7.24
N GLY A 30 18.15 19.36 7.31
CA GLY A 30 16.83 18.93 7.73
C GLY A 30 16.45 17.76 6.83
N VAL A 31 16.28 16.59 7.42
CA VAL A 31 15.72 15.44 6.72
C VAL A 31 14.26 15.80 6.46
N TYR A 32 13.99 16.37 5.30
CA TYR A 32 12.62 16.67 4.91
C TYR A 32 11.82 15.38 4.80
N ALA A 33 10.69 15.34 5.48
CA ALA A 33 9.73 14.26 5.35
C ALA A 33 9.26 14.18 3.89
N THR A 34 9.39 13.02 3.28
CA THR A 34 8.91 12.78 1.91
C THR A 34 7.72 11.83 1.98
N ASN A 35 6.63 12.22 1.34
CA ASN A 35 5.46 11.37 1.21
C ASN A 35 5.54 10.60 -0.10
N TYR A 36 5.07 9.36 -0.07
CA TYR A 36 5.02 8.47 -1.22
C TYR A 36 3.64 7.86 -1.39
N SER A 37 3.24 7.59 -2.62
CA SER A 37 2.12 6.73 -2.94
C SER A 37 2.65 5.40 -3.50
N LEU A 38 2.32 4.29 -2.84
CA LEU A 38 2.75 2.96 -3.25
C LEU A 38 1.57 2.20 -3.86
N TRP A 39 1.80 1.59 -5.02
CA TRP A 39 0.81 0.89 -5.82
C TRP A 39 1.14 -0.60 -5.91
N ILE A 40 0.33 -1.45 -5.26
CA ILE A 40 0.57 -2.88 -5.09
C ILE A 40 -0.35 -3.65 -6.03
N ASN A 41 0.23 -4.35 -7.00
CA ASN A 41 -0.52 -5.14 -7.98
C ASN A 41 -1.25 -6.34 -7.36
N GLY A 42 -2.28 -6.82 -8.06
CA GLY A 42 -2.96 -8.08 -7.78
C GLY A 42 -2.33 -9.26 -8.49
N ARG A 43 -3.17 -10.25 -8.86
CA ARG A 43 -2.74 -11.42 -9.61
C ARG A 43 -2.21 -11.01 -10.99
N SER A 44 -0.95 -11.17 -11.20
CA SER A 44 -0.27 -10.90 -12.47
C SER A 44 1.15 -11.46 -12.41
N ASN A 45 1.71 -11.76 -13.56
CA ASN A 45 3.13 -12.11 -13.65
C ASN A 45 3.96 -10.90 -14.14
N PRO A 46 4.42 -10.04 -13.27
CA PRO A 46 5.31 -8.95 -13.62
C PRO A 46 6.78 -9.39 -13.65
N ASN A 47 7.09 -10.60 -14.11
CA ASN A 47 8.44 -11.19 -14.02
C ASN A 47 9.55 -10.26 -14.48
N ALA A 48 9.30 -9.47 -15.51
CA ALA A 48 10.26 -8.47 -16.00
C ALA A 48 10.34 -7.24 -15.08
N GLN A 49 9.32 -7.00 -14.26
CA GLN A 49 9.17 -5.76 -13.50
C GLN A 49 9.23 -5.95 -12.00
N ALA A 50 9.33 -7.19 -11.54
CA ALA A 50 9.38 -7.46 -10.11
C ALA A 50 10.52 -6.69 -9.44
N GLY A 51 10.15 -5.78 -8.52
CA GLY A 51 11.09 -4.89 -7.86
C GLY A 51 11.44 -3.62 -8.65
N ASN A 52 10.91 -3.39 -9.84
CA ASN A 52 11.05 -2.12 -10.54
C ASN A 52 9.96 -1.13 -10.09
N HIS A 53 10.31 -0.24 -9.20
CA HIS A 53 9.36 0.71 -8.59
C HIS A 53 8.94 1.85 -9.54
N ALA A 54 9.48 1.92 -10.74
CA ALA A 54 9.08 2.87 -11.78
C ALA A 54 8.16 2.25 -12.83
N ASP A 55 7.92 0.94 -12.78
CA ASP A 55 7.12 0.24 -13.76
C ASP A 55 5.68 0.08 -13.31
N PHE A 56 4.78 0.79 -13.97
CA PHE A 56 3.34 0.77 -13.74
C PHE A 56 2.56 -0.04 -14.78
N THR A 57 3.20 -0.94 -15.50
CA THR A 57 2.56 -1.73 -16.57
C THR A 57 1.32 -2.47 -16.10
N TYR A 58 1.35 -3.02 -14.87
CA TYR A 58 0.17 -3.66 -14.28
C TYR A 58 -1.05 -2.72 -14.26
N TRP A 59 -0.83 -1.45 -13.98
CA TRP A 59 -1.87 -0.44 -13.79
C TRP A 59 -2.36 0.18 -15.10
N GLY A 60 -1.95 -0.36 -16.25
CA GLY A 60 -2.26 0.18 -17.56
C GLY A 60 -1.38 1.39 -17.89
N PRO A 61 -1.92 2.45 -18.51
CA PRO A 61 -1.15 3.65 -18.74
C PRO A 61 -0.57 4.21 -17.43
N ALA A 62 0.66 4.71 -17.45
CA ALA A 62 1.32 5.26 -16.26
C ALA A 62 0.50 6.36 -15.56
N SER A 63 -0.43 7.00 -16.29
CA SER A 63 -1.38 7.97 -15.75
C SER A 63 -2.46 7.34 -14.87
N THR A 64 -2.63 6.02 -14.86
CA THR A 64 -3.63 5.34 -14.01
C THR A 64 -3.24 5.38 -12.54
N ALA A 65 -1.95 5.29 -12.23
CA ALA A 65 -1.45 5.51 -10.87
C ALA A 65 -1.32 7.01 -10.58
N ALA A 66 -1.67 7.44 -9.38
CA ALA A 66 -1.69 8.83 -8.97
C ALA A 66 -1.10 9.01 -7.56
N GLY A 67 -1.12 10.24 -7.05
CA GLY A 67 -0.56 10.60 -5.75
C GLY A 67 0.90 11.02 -5.82
N VAL A 68 1.40 11.52 -4.68
CA VAL A 68 2.74 12.09 -4.57
C VAL A 68 3.82 11.01 -4.71
N ASN A 69 4.90 11.32 -5.40
CA ASN A 69 6.10 10.47 -5.51
C ASN A 69 5.76 8.98 -5.73
N LYS A 70 4.87 8.70 -6.66
CA LYS A 70 4.32 7.36 -6.89
C LYS A 70 5.37 6.30 -7.19
N LYS A 71 5.20 5.13 -6.59
CA LYS A 71 6.04 3.95 -6.76
C LYS A 71 5.18 2.73 -7.00
N SER A 72 5.55 1.92 -7.96
CA SER A 72 4.94 0.62 -8.19
C SER A 72 5.63 -0.44 -7.32
N VAL A 73 4.88 -1.18 -6.56
CA VAL A 73 5.42 -2.28 -5.74
C VAL A 73 5.03 -3.59 -6.41
N ASN A 74 5.83 -3.98 -7.40
CA ASN A 74 5.57 -5.16 -8.18
C ASN A 74 6.04 -6.43 -7.45
N TRP A 75 5.14 -7.39 -7.34
CA TRP A 75 5.41 -8.74 -6.85
C TRP A 75 4.90 -9.77 -7.87
N ASP A 76 5.42 -10.98 -7.82
CA ASP A 76 4.95 -12.05 -8.69
C ASP A 76 3.60 -12.58 -8.17
N GLY A 77 2.53 -12.05 -8.75
CA GLY A 77 1.15 -12.35 -8.39
C GLY A 77 0.65 -13.73 -8.85
N PHE A 78 1.52 -14.64 -9.25
CA PHE A 78 1.22 -16.05 -9.44
C PHE A 78 1.76 -16.94 -8.30
N ASN A 79 2.60 -16.37 -7.44
CA ASN A 79 3.17 -17.05 -6.30
C ASN A 79 2.40 -16.79 -4.99
N ARG A 80 2.73 -17.58 -3.96
CA ARG A 80 2.16 -17.42 -2.63
C ARG A 80 2.38 -16.01 -2.08
N VAL A 81 1.39 -15.52 -1.36
CA VAL A 81 1.49 -14.25 -0.64
C VAL A 81 2.69 -14.24 0.29
N SER A 82 2.88 -15.31 1.08
CA SER A 82 4.01 -15.45 2.02
C SER A 82 5.36 -15.35 1.34
N ASP A 83 5.50 -16.01 0.19
CA ASP A 83 6.78 -16.14 -0.52
C ASP A 83 7.20 -14.82 -1.19
N GLN A 84 6.23 -14.02 -1.60
CA GLN A 84 6.48 -12.74 -2.28
C GLN A 84 6.41 -11.51 -1.35
N ASN A 85 5.93 -11.67 -0.12
CA ASN A 85 5.73 -10.55 0.79
C ASN A 85 7.00 -9.76 1.12
N TYR A 86 8.17 -10.37 0.97
CA TYR A 86 9.44 -9.67 1.15
C TYR A 86 9.56 -8.43 0.25
N ARG A 87 9.00 -8.46 -0.98
CA ARG A 87 9.01 -7.32 -1.91
C ARG A 87 8.20 -6.14 -1.37
N ILE A 88 7.06 -6.43 -0.75
CA ILE A 88 6.22 -5.42 -0.12
C ILE A 88 6.96 -4.81 1.08
N ARG A 89 7.54 -5.67 1.93
CA ARG A 89 8.31 -5.22 3.09
C ARG A 89 9.52 -4.39 2.70
N ASP A 90 10.24 -4.78 1.65
CA ASP A 90 11.36 -4.01 1.11
C ASP A 90 10.95 -2.61 0.67
N ALA A 91 9.84 -2.50 -0.07
CA ALA A 91 9.32 -1.21 -0.48
C ALA A 91 8.86 -0.36 0.72
N LEU A 92 8.19 -0.98 1.70
CA LEU A 92 7.78 -0.29 2.92
C LEU A 92 8.98 0.17 3.76
N ASP A 93 10.02 -0.65 3.89
CA ASP A 93 11.26 -0.28 4.58
C ASP A 93 11.99 0.88 3.88
N CYS A 94 11.81 0.98 2.57
CA CYS A 94 12.43 2.01 1.75
C CYS A 94 11.70 3.35 1.83
N TYR A 95 10.39 3.31 1.64
CA TYR A 95 9.59 4.52 1.41
C TYR A 95 8.77 4.95 2.62
N CYS A 96 8.52 4.05 3.59
CA CYS A 96 7.58 4.29 4.68
C CYS A 96 8.25 4.24 6.07
N THR A 97 9.52 4.58 6.14
CA THR A 97 10.30 4.60 7.39
C THR A 97 11.05 5.91 7.60
N GLY A 98 11.57 6.12 8.80
CA GLY A 98 12.21 7.37 9.18
C GLY A 98 11.19 8.52 9.19
N SER A 99 11.52 9.61 8.51
CA SER A 99 10.63 10.77 8.35
C SER A 99 9.59 10.59 7.23
N ASN A 100 9.71 9.56 6.40
CA ASN A 100 8.85 9.36 5.23
C ASN A 100 7.51 8.74 5.62
N TRP A 101 6.45 9.08 4.87
CA TRP A 101 5.11 8.53 5.04
C TRP A 101 4.56 8.01 3.71
N CYS A 102 3.71 6.99 3.80
CA CYS A 102 3.12 6.37 2.63
C CYS A 102 1.60 6.40 2.64
N TYR A 103 1.06 6.56 1.45
CA TYR A 103 -0.30 6.25 1.05
C TYR A 103 -0.24 4.99 0.20
N ILE A 104 -1.10 4.02 0.46
CA ILE A 104 -1.06 2.73 -0.22
C ILE A 104 -2.29 2.58 -1.11
N ALA A 105 -2.09 2.22 -2.36
CA ALA A 105 -3.13 1.72 -3.24
C ALA A 105 -2.85 0.23 -3.54
N ALA A 106 -3.81 -0.63 -3.31
CA ALA A 106 -3.71 -2.06 -3.59
C ALA A 106 -4.86 -2.50 -4.48
N HIS A 107 -4.62 -3.47 -5.36
CA HIS A 107 -5.66 -4.05 -6.19
C HIS A 107 -5.73 -5.57 -5.96
N SER A 108 -6.97 -6.11 -5.89
CA SER A 108 -7.18 -7.56 -5.89
C SER A 108 -6.36 -8.27 -4.78
N ALA A 109 -5.55 -9.27 -5.14
CA ALA A 109 -4.63 -9.99 -4.23
C ALA A 109 -3.56 -9.08 -3.58
N GLY A 110 -3.33 -7.87 -4.09
CA GLY A 110 -2.47 -6.88 -3.42
C GLY A 110 -2.99 -6.48 -2.04
N ASN A 111 -4.29 -6.60 -1.81
CA ASN A 111 -4.89 -6.46 -0.48
C ASN A 111 -4.32 -7.49 0.52
N LEU A 112 -4.20 -8.75 0.11
CA LEU A 112 -3.60 -9.81 0.95
C LEU A 112 -2.14 -9.48 1.25
N GLN A 113 -1.40 -8.97 0.29
CA GLN A 113 0.00 -8.60 0.46
C GLN A 113 0.21 -7.52 1.53
N ILE A 114 -0.53 -6.41 1.46
CA ILE A 114 -0.38 -5.33 2.45
C ILE A 114 -0.93 -5.74 3.81
N GLY A 115 -2.05 -6.47 3.85
CA GLY A 115 -2.61 -6.99 5.09
C GLY A 115 -1.66 -7.96 5.80
N TYR A 116 -1.05 -8.88 5.06
CA TYR A 116 -0.04 -9.82 5.56
C TYR A 116 1.17 -9.08 6.15
N ALA A 117 1.69 -8.09 5.42
CA ALA A 117 2.81 -7.27 5.90
C ALA A 117 2.48 -6.58 7.22
N LEU A 118 1.33 -5.91 7.31
CA LEU A 118 0.92 -5.17 8.51
C LEU A 118 0.65 -6.10 9.68
N SER A 119 -0.07 -7.19 9.46
CA SER A 119 -0.42 -8.13 10.52
C SER A 119 0.81 -8.77 11.15
N LEU A 120 1.70 -9.34 10.34
CA LEU A 120 2.82 -10.13 10.84
C LEU A 120 4.06 -9.28 11.17
N TYR A 121 4.31 -8.22 10.41
CA TYR A 121 5.56 -7.47 10.53
C TYR A 121 5.37 -6.02 10.97
N GLY A 122 4.15 -5.48 10.92
CA GLY A 122 3.90 -4.08 11.29
C GLY A 122 4.11 -3.75 12.78
N GLY A 123 4.27 -4.75 13.63
CA GLY A 123 4.64 -4.59 15.04
C GLY A 123 6.11 -4.87 15.34
N THR A 124 6.92 -5.23 14.34
CA THR A 124 8.33 -5.56 14.52
C THR A 124 9.24 -4.36 14.28
N THR A 125 10.48 -4.46 14.75
CA THR A 125 11.51 -3.47 14.41
C THR A 125 11.82 -3.54 12.91
N ARG A 126 11.72 -2.39 12.25
CA ARG A 126 12.07 -2.22 10.83
C ARG A 126 13.31 -1.36 10.71
N THR A 127 14.17 -1.70 9.79
CA THR A 127 15.35 -0.88 9.47
C THR A 127 15.13 -0.19 8.14
N LYS A 128 15.29 1.11 8.13
CA LYS A 128 15.16 1.92 6.93
C LYS A 128 16.17 1.49 5.88
N LYS A 129 15.71 1.43 4.64
CA LYS A 129 16.54 1.23 3.45
C LYS A 129 16.66 2.53 2.67
N ASN A 130 17.73 2.66 1.90
CA ASN A 130 17.87 3.77 0.98
C ASN A 130 16.85 3.65 -0.16
N ALA A 131 16.15 4.72 -0.43
CA ALA A 131 15.14 4.79 -1.50
C ALA A 131 15.75 4.87 -2.90
N VAL A 132 16.95 4.39 -3.10
CA VAL A 132 17.63 4.30 -4.40
C VAL A 132 17.48 2.89 -4.90
N PRO A 133 16.69 2.65 -5.95
CA PRO A 133 16.58 1.33 -6.56
C PRO A 133 17.94 0.88 -7.07
N ASN A 134 18.33 -0.35 -6.77
CA ASN A 134 19.46 -0.99 -7.43
C ASN A 134 19.06 -1.40 -8.86
N ALA A 135 19.97 -2.04 -9.60
CA ALA A 135 19.74 -2.47 -10.98
C ALA A 135 18.54 -3.43 -11.14
N SER A 136 18.10 -4.10 -10.09
CA SER A 136 16.89 -4.94 -10.08
C SER A 136 15.64 -4.20 -9.57
N GLY A 137 15.74 -2.89 -9.31
CA GLY A 137 14.62 -2.10 -8.80
C GLY A 137 14.32 -2.31 -7.32
N GLN A 138 15.15 -3.03 -6.59
CA GLN A 138 15.05 -3.16 -5.14
C GLN A 138 15.62 -1.92 -4.45
N CYS A 139 15.16 -1.66 -3.24
CA CYS A 139 15.75 -0.62 -2.43
C CYS A 139 17.17 -0.97 -2.01
N GLY A 140 18.00 0.04 -1.92
CA GLY A 140 19.42 -0.10 -1.62
C GLY A 140 19.73 -0.58 -0.19
N ASN A 141 20.92 -0.28 0.26
CA ASN A 141 21.43 -0.73 1.55
C ASN A 141 20.67 -0.11 2.73
N LEU A 142 20.74 -0.79 3.88
CA LEU A 142 20.26 -0.27 5.15
C LEU A 142 21.00 1.02 5.54
N ASP A 143 20.28 2.01 6.05
CA ASP A 143 20.89 3.25 6.56
C ASP A 143 21.14 3.24 8.08
N GLY A 144 20.76 2.17 8.76
CA GLY A 144 20.93 2.00 10.19
C GLY A 144 19.79 2.57 11.05
N THR A 145 18.92 3.41 10.51
CA THR A 145 17.76 3.94 11.24
C THR A 145 16.72 2.84 11.46
N THR A 146 16.26 2.70 12.70
CA THR A 146 15.24 1.70 13.06
C THR A 146 14.00 2.34 13.67
N GLN A 147 12.86 1.69 13.45
CA GLN A 147 11.58 2.06 14.06
C GLN A 147 10.68 0.84 14.20
N THR A 148 9.59 0.94 14.95
CA THR A 148 8.55 -0.09 14.97
C THR A 148 7.59 0.11 13.81
N GLY A 149 7.45 -0.88 12.95
CA GLY A 149 6.52 -0.87 11.80
C GLY A 149 6.83 0.21 10.77
N TRP A 150 5.78 0.67 10.09
CA TRP A 150 5.86 1.62 8.98
C TRP A 150 4.93 2.80 9.16
N ASN A 151 5.34 3.94 8.62
CA ASN A 151 4.57 5.18 8.60
C ASN A 151 3.59 5.15 7.42
N ILE A 152 2.42 4.60 7.63
CA ILE A 152 1.35 4.53 6.62
C ILE A 152 0.20 5.43 7.07
N LYS A 153 -0.31 6.25 6.16
CA LYS A 153 -1.47 7.12 6.40
C LYS A 153 -2.77 6.33 6.30
N TRP A 154 -2.98 5.67 5.17
CA TRP A 154 -4.11 4.77 4.91
C TRP A 154 -3.80 3.81 3.75
N VAL A 155 -4.71 2.89 3.51
CA VAL A 155 -4.68 1.91 2.42
C VAL A 155 -5.99 1.99 1.65
N ASP A 156 -5.93 2.36 0.38
CA ASP A 156 -7.05 2.25 -0.56
C ASP A 156 -6.96 0.91 -1.28
N VAL A 157 -8.07 0.20 -1.33
CA VAL A 157 -8.12 -1.14 -1.92
C VAL A 157 -9.18 -1.20 -3.01
N ALA A 158 -8.74 -1.32 -4.24
CA ALA A 158 -9.61 -1.54 -5.37
C ALA A 158 -9.88 -3.04 -5.55
N ALA A 159 -11.14 -3.45 -5.58
CA ALA A 159 -11.56 -4.84 -5.83
C ALA A 159 -10.77 -5.85 -4.98
N GLY A 160 -10.64 -5.59 -3.68
CA GLY A 160 -9.76 -6.33 -2.79
C GLY A 160 -10.16 -7.80 -2.63
N ALA A 161 -9.17 -8.69 -2.58
CA ALA A 161 -9.38 -10.12 -2.37
C ALA A 161 -9.08 -10.56 -0.92
N GLY A 162 -9.28 -9.67 0.06
CA GLY A 162 -9.00 -9.98 1.48
C GLY A 162 -9.78 -11.18 2.01
N GLY A 163 -11.04 -11.33 1.59
CA GLY A 163 -11.87 -12.49 1.93
C GLY A 163 -11.69 -13.71 1.01
N GLY A 164 -10.79 -13.62 0.03
CA GLY A 164 -10.63 -14.65 -1.00
C GLY A 164 -11.69 -14.54 -2.09
N SER A 165 -11.75 -15.56 -2.94
CA SER A 165 -12.73 -15.71 -4.01
C SER A 165 -13.27 -17.13 -4.04
N GLU A 166 -14.57 -17.28 -4.14
CA GLU A 166 -15.25 -18.56 -4.26
C GLU A 166 -14.90 -19.25 -5.59
N LEU A 167 -14.54 -18.49 -6.61
CA LEU A 167 -14.01 -19.06 -7.86
C LEU A 167 -12.73 -19.87 -7.62
N ALA A 168 -11.87 -19.43 -6.70
CA ALA A 168 -10.70 -20.21 -6.32
C ALA A 168 -11.06 -21.51 -5.59
N ASN A 169 -12.20 -21.55 -4.87
CA ASN A 169 -12.67 -22.76 -4.19
C ASN A 169 -13.03 -23.88 -5.16
N VAL A 170 -13.68 -23.53 -6.26
CA VAL A 170 -14.17 -24.53 -7.23
C VAL A 170 -13.11 -24.93 -8.26
N GLY A 171 -11.92 -24.31 -8.22
CA GLY A 171 -10.87 -24.57 -9.21
C GLY A 171 -11.26 -24.25 -10.64
N SER A 172 -12.32 -23.46 -10.83
CA SER A 172 -12.89 -23.08 -12.13
C SER A 172 -12.01 -22.13 -12.94
N TRP A 173 -11.06 -21.51 -12.29
CA TRP A 173 -9.98 -20.84 -13.00
C TRP A 173 -9.08 -21.92 -13.57
N ALA A 174 -8.99 -21.98 -14.85
CA ALA A 174 -8.06 -22.85 -15.59
C ALA A 174 -6.57 -22.55 -15.25
N VAL A 175 -6.29 -22.14 -14.02
CA VAL A 175 -5.01 -21.60 -13.58
C VAL A 175 -4.69 -22.20 -12.23
N SER A 176 -3.74 -23.09 -12.22
CA SER A 176 -3.24 -23.77 -11.02
C SER A 176 -1.97 -23.13 -10.46
N ASP A 177 -1.91 -21.79 -10.41
CA ASP A 177 -0.78 -21.13 -9.77
C ASP A 177 -0.88 -21.18 -8.23
N PRO A 178 0.25 -21.05 -7.53
CA PRO A 178 0.27 -21.08 -6.07
C PRO A 178 -0.61 -20.04 -5.40
N LEU A 179 -0.79 -18.84 -6.00
CA LEU A 179 -1.66 -17.79 -5.47
C LEU A 179 -3.12 -18.26 -5.41
N THR A 180 -3.59 -19.05 -6.38
CA THR A 180 -4.96 -19.57 -6.38
C THR A 180 -5.31 -20.30 -5.09
N SER A 181 -4.33 -20.99 -4.49
CA SER A 181 -4.52 -21.64 -3.20
C SER A 181 -4.69 -20.64 -2.05
N ASP A 182 -4.00 -19.50 -2.09
CA ASP A 182 -4.15 -18.44 -1.09
C ASP A 182 -5.46 -17.66 -1.27
N LEU A 183 -5.98 -17.61 -2.49
CA LEU A 183 -7.25 -16.96 -2.80
C LEU A 183 -8.49 -17.79 -2.44
N LYS A 184 -8.36 -19.07 -2.07
CA LYS A 184 -9.50 -19.81 -1.52
C LYS A 184 -10.03 -19.08 -0.28
N THR A 185 -11.35 -18.95 -0.17
CA THR A 185 -11.98 -18.12 0.87
C THR A 185 -11.56 -18.50 2.29
N ALA A 186 -11.48 -19.79 2.59
CA ALA A 186 -11.03 -20.26 3.89
C ALA A 186 -9.53 -19.94 4.13
N THR A 187 -8.69 -20.07 3.10
CA THR A 187 -7.26 -19.82 3.19
C THR A 187 -7.00 -18.32 3.33
N ALA A 188 -7.58 -17.50 2.47
CA ALA A 188 -7.40 -16.04 2.50
C ALA A 188 -7.77 -15.45 3.87
N ARG A 189 -8.89 -15.91 4.43
CA ARG A 189 -9.38 -15.44 5.74
C ARG A 189 -8.54 -15.91 6.92
N ALA A 190 -7.82 -17.02 6.78
CA ALA A 190 -6.93 -17.58 7.79
C ALA A 190 -5.45 -17.21 7.57
N LEU A 191 -5.12 -16.54 6.47
CA LEU A 191 -3.74 -16.27 6.07
C LEU A 191 -2.99 -15.38 7.07
N TYR A 192 -3.72 -14.45 7.68
CA TYR A 192 -3.27 -13.57 8.74
C TYR A 192 -4.47 -13.03 9.53
N ASP A 193 -4.22 -12.39 10.67
CA ASP A 193 -5.28 -11.69 11.39
C ASP A 193 -5.61 -10.35 10.70
N HIS A 194 -6.73 -10.30 9.99
CA HIS A 194 -7.21 -9.13 9.28
C HIS A 194 -7.52 -7.92 10.19
N ASN A 195 -7.71 -8.14 11.50
CA ASN A 195 -7.90 -7.07 12.45
C ASN A 195 -6.59 -6.39 12.88
N GLN A 196 -5.45 -7.03 12.59
CA GLN A 196 -4.12 -6.52 12.95
C GLN A 196 -3.56 -5.55 11.93
N THR A 197 -4.32 -4.52 11.60
CA THR A 197 -3.90 -3.48 10.63
C THR A 197 -2.93 -2.45 11.21
N ARG A 198 -2.58 -2.58 12.50
CA ARG A 198 -1.79 -1.57 13.23
C ARG A 198 -2.45 -0.18 13.21
N ALA A 199 -3.77 -0.17 13.38
CA ALA A 199 -4.63 1.02 13.33
C ALA A 199 -4.54 1.79 11.98
N LYS A 200 -4.17 1.11 10.89
CA LYS A 200 -4.23 1.69 9.54
C LYS A 200 -5.60 1.40 8.96
N TRP A 201 -6.26 2.44 8.44
CA TRP A 201 -7.55 2.30 7.78
C TRP A 201 -7.38 1.71 6.38
N PHE A 202 -8.22 0.75 6.07
CA PHE A 202 -8.44 0.17 4.76
C PHE A 202 -9.75 0.70 4.21
N TYR A 203 -9.67 1.51 3.18
CA TYR A 203 -10.81 2.02 2.43
C TYR A 203 -11.05 1.12 1.23
N MET A 204 -12.15 0.36 1.28
CA MET A 204 -12.47 -0.65 0.29
C MET A 204 -13.34 -0.04 -0.81
N TYR A 205 -12.88 -0.18 -2.04
CA TYR A 205 -13.61 0.19 -3.26
C TYR A 205 -14.03 -1.10 -3.94
N ALA A 206 -15.31 -1.44 -3.90
CA ALA A 206 -15.80 -2.76 -4.25
C ALA A 206 -16.85 -2.73 -5.36
N GLY A 207 -16.69 -3.59 -6.36
CA GLY A 207 -17.67 -3.81 -7.40
C GLY A 207 -18.83 -4.68 -6.92
N ALA A 208 -20.03 -4.40 -7.40
CA ALA A 208 -21.24 -5.03 -6.91
C ALA A 208 -22.24 -5.40 -8.04
N LYS A 209 -21.82 -5.34 -9.31
CA LYS A 209 -22.70 -5.57 -10.46
C LYS A 209 -22.28 -6.73 -11.38
N GLY A 210 -21.39 -7.59 -10.92
CA GLY A 210 -21.03 -8.80 -11.65
C GLY A 210 -22.25 -9.69 -11.91
N THR A 211 -22.26 -10.38 -13.02
CA THR A 211 -23.36 -11.26 -13.42
C THR A 211 -22.89 -12.60 -14.00
N LEU A 212 -21.67 -12.63 -14.53
CA LEU A 212 -21.17 -13.80 -15.27
C LEU A 212 -20.94 -15.02 -14.37
N TYR A 213 -20.48 -14.78 -13.15
CA TYR A 213 -20.15 -15.85 -12.19
C TYR A 213 -21.09 -15.93 -10.99
N SER A 214 -22.25 -15.29 -11.06
CA SER A 214 -23.25 -15.25 -9.96
C SER A 214 -23.68 -16.64 -9.47
N GLY A 215 -23.49 -17.69 -10.26
CA GLY A 215 -23.73 -19.07 -9.81
C GLY A 215 -22.65 -19.64 -8.88
N VAL A 216 -21.52 -18.97 -8.75
CA VAL A 216 -20.37 -19.38 -7.94
C VAL A 216 -20.04 -18.33 -6.89
N LEU A 217 -20.00 -17.06 -7.31
CA LEU A 217 -19.80 -15.93 -6.40
C LEU A 217 -21.15 -15.63 -5.72
N PRO A 218 -21.24 -15.73 -4.39
CA PRO A 218 -22.49 -15.51 -3.68
C PRO A 218 -22.77 -14.01 -3.60
N GLY A 219 -24.00 -13.65 -3.99
CA GLY A 219 -24.47 -12.28 -3.89
C GLY A 219 -23.92 -11.37 -4.98
N GLN A 220 -23.61 -10.17 -4.59
CA GLN A 220 -23.01 -9.17 -5.46
C GLN A 220 -21.52 -9.41 -5.61
N ASP A 221 -20.96 -9.10 -6.76
CA ASP A 221 -19.56 -9.36 -7.07
C ASP A 221 -19.03 -8.40 -8.17
N ASP A 222 -17.74 -8.50 -8.44
CA ASP A 222 -17.04 -7.76 -9.50
C ASP A 222 -16.53 -8.68 -10.63
N GLU A 223 -17.12 -9.85 -10.78
CA GLU A 223 -16.75 -10.96 -11.70
C GLU A 223 -15.53 -11.78 -11.25
N ALA A 224 -14.85 -11.42 -10.19
CA ALA A 224 -13.72 -12.17 -9.66
C ALA A 224 -13.80 -12.40 -8.15
N VAL A 225 -14.34 -11.46 -7.42
CA VAL A 225 -14.43 -11.47 -5.96
C VAL A 225 -15.83 -11.05 -5.54
N ALA A 226 -16.42 -11.79 -4.62
CA ALA A 226 -17.70 -11.40 -4.05
C ALA A 226 -17.57 -10.11 -3.24
N TYR A 227 -18.61 -9.29 -3.24
CA TYR A 227 -18.62 -7.97 -2.64
C TYR A 227 -18.28 -7.99 -1.15
N HIS A 228 -18.77 -8.97 -0.39
CA HIS A 228 -18.42 -9.13 1.02
C HIS A 228 -16.92 -9.39 1.23
N SER A 229 -16.26 -10.14 0.34
CA SER A 229 -14.82 -10.35 0.39
C SER A 229 -14.03 -9.08 0.08
N SER A 230 -14.48 -8.31 -0.91
CA SER A 230 -13.89 -7.01 -1.26
C SER A 230 -14.19 -5.94 -0.23
N GLY A 231 -15.32 -6.03 0.47
CA GLY A 231 -15.77 -5.05 1.46
C GLY A 231 -15.10 -5.17 2.84
N GLY A 232 -14.25 -6.17 3.04
CA GLY A 232 -13.54 -6.34 4.31
C GLY A 232 -14.42 -6.87 5.45
N VAL A 233 -15.31 -7.80 5.13
CA VAL A 233 -16.22 -8.43 6.10
C VAL A 233 -15.68 -9.79 6.53
N SER A 234 -15.67 -10.03 7.85
CA SER A 234 -15.28 -11.30 8.45
C SER A 234 -16.32 -12.39 8.15
N GLY A 235 -15.92 -13.63 8.31
CA GLY A 235 -16.74 -14.79 8.07
C GLY A 235 -16.57 -15.35 6.65
N SER A 236 -16.89 -16.62 6.48
CA SER A 236 -16.84 -17.26 5.17
C SER A 236 -17.98 -16.75 4.32
N GLY A 237 -17.68 -16.33 3.12
CA GLY A 237 -18.69 -16.19 2.08
C GLY A 237 -19.48 -17.50 1.95
N GLY A 238 -20.59 -17.45 1.31
CA GLY A 238 -21.46 -18.59 1.13
C GLY A 238 -22.87 -18.33 1.63
N ALA A 239 -23.72 -19.35 1.59
CA ALA A 239 -25.15 -19.25 1.82
C ALA A 239 -25.57 -18.59 3.17
N GLY A 240 -24.67 -18.48 4.13
CA GLY A 240 -24.95 -17.78 5.39
C GLY A 240 -24.68 -16.28 5.34
N PHE A 241 -24.15 -15.75 4.24
CA PHE A 241 -23.89 -14.34 4.05
C PHE A 241 -25.05 -13.63 3.36
N CYS A 242 -25.70 -14.32 2.48
CA CYS A 242 -26.85 -13.87 1.71
C CYS A 242 -28.13 -14.39 2.34
N ASN A 243 -29.19 -13.60 2.37
CA ASN A 243 -30.51 -14.10 2.64
C ASN A 243 -30.93 -15.04 1.49
N PRO A 244 -31.21 -16.33 1.74
CA PRO A 244 -31.56 -17.27 0.67
C PRO A 244 -32.81 -16.92 -0.12
N SER A 245 -33.66 -16.01 0.41
CA SER A 245 -34.84 -15.48 -0.27
C SER A 245 -34.56 -14.31 -1.17
N ASP A 246 -33.37 -13.72 -1.10
CA ASP A 246 -32.93 -12.65 -1.96
C ASP A 246 -32.09 -13.20 -3.09
N TRP A 247 -32.69 -13.37 -4.24
CA TRP A 247 -31.98 -13.86 -5.42
C TRP A 247 -30.69 -13.06 -5.76
N LEU A 248 -30.69 -11.78 -5.46
CA LEU A 248 -29.55 -10.90 -5.75
C LEU A 248 -28.63 -10.67 -4.56
N CYS A 249 -28.91 -11.27 -3.43
CA CYS A 249 -28.12 -11.20 -2.22
C CYS A 249 -27.53 -9.81 -1.99
N ASN A 250 -28.29 -8.96 -1.38
CA ASN A 250 -27.87 -7.60 -1.05
C ASN A 250 -26.86 -7.63 0.09
N ASP A 251 -25.59 -7.82 -0.23
CA ASP A 251 -24.56 -8.13 0.77
C ASP A 251 -24.21 -6.97 1.67
N LEU A 252 -23.95 -5.83 1.08
CA LEU A 252 -23.47 -4.66 1.80
C LEU A 252 -24.04 -3.39 1.17
N THR A 253 -24.39 -2.44 2.03
CA THR A 253 -24.73 -1.09 1.59
C THR A 253 -23.53 -0.17 1.70
N LEU A 254 -23.47 0.86 0.90
CA LEU A 254 -22.41 1.86 0.96
C LEU A 254 -22.26 2.42 2.36
N GLY A 255 -21.07 2.43 2.89
CA GLY A 255 -20.74 2.94 4.22
C GLY A 255 -21.16 2.05 5.40
N THR A 256 -21.87 0.95 5.16
CA THR A 256 -22.40 0.07 6.23
C THR A 256 -21.72 -1.30 6.30
N ALA A 257 -20.47 -1.42 5.92
CA ALA A 257 -19.70 -2.67 5.96
C ALA A 257 -19.73 -3.41 7.33
N ALA A 258 -20.57 -3.00 8.23
CA ALA A 258 -20.76 -3.58 9.55
C ALA A 258 -22.07 -4.34 9.61
N ASN A 259 -22.00 -5.64 9.92
CA ASN A 259 -23.13 -6.47 10.37
C ASN A 259 -24.21 -6.86 9.35
N GLU A 260 -23.98 -6.77 8.05
CA GLU A 260 -24.94 -7.35 7.12
C GLU A 260 -24.91 -8.88 7.22
N GLY A 261 -26.07 -9.48 7.24
CA GLY A 261 -26.23 -10.94 7.41
C GLY A 261 -25.64 -11.50 8.71
N GLY A 262 -25.50 -10.69 9.76
CA GLY A 262 -24.89 -11.11 11.02
C GLY A 262 -23.36 -11.25 10.97
N LYS A 263 -22.71 -10.74 9.93
CA LYS A 263 -21.25 -10.74 9.79
C LYS A 263 -20.69 -9.38 10.19
N THR A 264 -19.52 -9.42 10.81
CA THR A 264 -18.85 -8.24 11.32
C THR A 264 -17.75 -7.82 10.35
N LYS A 265 -17.62 -6.55 10.07
CA LYS A 265 -16.44 -6.04 9.33
C LYS A 265 -15.18 -6.25 10.16
N TRP A 266 -14.07 -6.42 9.51
CA TRP A 266 -12.77 -6.36 10.16
C TRP A 266 -12.50 -4.97 10.71
N SER A 267 -11.76 -4.90 11.83
CA SER A 267 -11.35 -3.64 12.44
C SER A 267 -10.57 -2.79 11.43
N TYR A 268 -10.83 -1.49 11.43
CA TYR A 268 -10.20 -0.53 10.51
C TYR A 268 -10.47 -0.80 9.02
N HIS A 269 -11.53 -1.53 8.66
CA HIS A 269 -11.99 -1.68 7.30
C HIS A 269 -13.32 -0.94 7.11
N THR A 270 -13.48 -0.27 5.97
CA THR A 270 -14.74 0.36 5.59
C THR A 270 -14.91 0.38 4.07
N VAL A 271 -16.14 0.21 3.60
CA VAL A 271 -16.44 0.40 2.19
C VAL A 271 -16.54 1.91 1.92
N ALA A 272 -15.54 2.44 1.24
CA ALA A 272 -15.49 3.85 0.85
C ALA A 272 -16.34 4.12 -0.40
N TRP A 273 -16.41 3.14 -1.30
CA TRP A 273 -17.20 3.26 -2.52
C TRP A 273 -17.61 1.88 -3.03
N ARG A 274 -18.85 1.82 -3.47
CA ARG A 274 -19.46 0.65 -4.09
C ARG A 274 -19.76 0.97 -5.55
N ASP A 275 -19.38 0.09 -6.47
CA ASP A 275 -19.68 0.25 -7.89
C ASP A 275 -20.85 -0.63 -8.30
N ASP A 276 -21.97 0.02 -8.56
CA ASP A 276 -23.18 -0.58 -9.12
C ASP A 276 -23.34 -0.30 -10.62
N ALA A 277 -22.35 0.31 -11.26
CA ALA A 277 -22.46 0.76 -12.65
C ALA A 277 -21.82 -0.20 -13.64
N GLU A 278 -20.69 -0.80 -13.31
CA GLU A 278 -19.88 -1.57 -14.25
C GLU A 278 -19.90 -3.07 -13.95
N ALA A 279 -20.29 -3.89 -14.92
CA ALA A 279 -20.42 -5.33 -14.76
C ALA A 279 -19.06 -6.04 -14.63
N PHE A 280 -18.02 -5.61 -15.36
CA PHE A 280 -16.68 -6.18 -15.32
C PHE A 280 -15.71 -5.29 -14.55
N ASN A 281 -16.01 -5.08 -13.30
CA ASN A 281 -15.34 -4.07 -12.50
C ASN A 281 -13.98 -4.50 -11.96
N HIS A 282 -13.70 -5.81 -11.88
CA HIS A 282 -12.43 -6.33 -11.43
C HIS A 282 -11.33 -6.12 -12.46
N TYR A 283 -11.65 -6.33 -13.73
CA TYR A 283 -10.75 -6.19 -14.87
C TYR A 283 -11.38 -5.28 -15.91
N THR A 284 -10.87 -4.10 -16.07
CA THR A 284 -11.21 -3.29 -17.23
C THR A 284 -10.07 -3.37 -18.23
N ASN A 285 -10.34 -3.87 -19.42
CA ASN A 285 -9.38 -4.10 -20.52
C ASN A 285 -8.57 -2.84 -20.86
N GLY A 286 -7.51 -2.58 -20.11
CA GLY A 286 -6.58 -1.47 -20.33
C GLY A 286 -7.09 -0.08 -19.96
N ASN A 287 -8.35 0.10 -19.63
CA ASN A 287 -8.93 1.39 -19.24
C ASN A 287 -9.32 1.47 -17.77
N TRP A 288 -8.89 0.55 -16.96
CA TRP A 288 -9.07 0.54 -15.50
C TRP A 288 -10.17 1.52 -15.03
N GLY A 289 -11.42 1.25 -15.44
CA GLY A 289 -12.59 1.99 -15.00
C GLY A 289 -12.98 1.66 -13.57
N GLY A 290 -14.16 2.03 -13.16
CA GLY A 290 -14.78 1.59 -11.93
C GLY A 290 -13.94 1.82 -10.68
N VAL A 291 -13.76 0.77 -9.90
CA VAL A 291 -13.10 0.84 -8.59
C VAL A 291 -11.65 1.33 -8.65
N VAL A 292 -10.89 0.97 -9.68
CA VAL A 292 -9.51 1.45 -9.84
C VAL A 292 -9.49 2.94 -10.17
N SER A 293 -10.41 3.41 -11.00
CA SER A 293 -10.56 4.84 -11.29
C SER A 293 -10.91 5.65 -10.05
N LYS A 294 -11.71 5.10 -9.15
CA LYS A 294 -12.06 5.77 -7.89
C LYS A 294 -10.87 5.83 -6.93
N VAL A 295 -10.14 4.74 -6.76
CA VAL A 295 -8.88 4.74 -5.99
C VAL A 295 -7.89 5.74 -6.58
N ARG A 296 -7.75 5.78 -7.91
CA ARG A 296 -6.89 6.78 -8.56
C ARG A 296 -7.32 8.21 -8.24
N ALA A 297 -8.62 8.49 -8.28
CA ALA A 297 -9.15 9.82 -7.98
C ALA A 297 -8.90 10.21 -6.53
N ASP A 298 -9.09 9.28 -5.59
CA ASP A 298 -8.80 9.50 -4.18
C ASP A 298 -7.30 9.76 -3.95
N MET A 299 -6.44 8.90 -4.48
CA MET A 299 -4.99 9.08 -4.40
C MET A 299 -4.52 10.40 -5.02
N ALA A 300 -5.12 10.84 -6.12
CA ALA A 300 -4.81 12.14 -6.75
C ALA A 300 -5.21 13.32 -5.87
N ALA A 301 -6.35 13.21 -5.18
CA ALA A 301 -6.88 14.26 -4.34
C ALA A 301 -6.19 14.35 -2.97
N ASN A 302 -5.90 13.20 -2.36
CA ASN A 302 -5.60 13.09 -0.93
C ASN A 302 -4.18 12.60 -0.61
N ALA A 303 -3.50 11.90 -1.50
CA ALA A 303 -2.12 11.44 -1.31
C ALA A 303 -1.11 12.54 -1.71
N LYS A 304 -0.83 13.45 -0.76
CA LYS A 304 0.01 14.65 -0.94
C LYS A 304 1.15 14.73 0.06
#